data_616f2212e10f433eb63b0f426d66d12d
#
_entry.id   616f2212e10f433eb63b0f426d66d12d
#
_cell.length_a   1.000
_cell.length_b   1.000
_cell.length_c   1.000
_cell.angle_alpha   90.00
_cell.angle_beta   90.00
_cell.angle_gamma   90.00
#
_symmetry.space_group_name_H-M   'P 1'
#
loop_
_entity.id
_entity.type
_entity.pdbx_description
1 polymer ?
#
loop_
_entity_poly.entity_id
_entity_poly.type
_entity_poly.pdbx_seq_one_letter_code
_entity_poly.pdbx_strand_id
1 'polypeptide(L)'
;MQEANAADQTPFSPVIGVDIGGTQLRTAVLLGGQLRSRVSMITGANPTPERILPRILRAIEQAIDEAHIPRNTLAGIGVAMPGPLDYRTGIIYSPPNLPGWGQVPLRDIFLQHYTLPVYIENDAHTAALGEYMFGSGRGCKNLVYLTISTGIGGGVIIDGKILEGANGTAAELGHMSIDWHGQRCSCGNMGCLEYLASGTAIARMANEAIADGQGAELLAFASTMLAHPTTAPDQAALPAVQEPEALEQDDMDDGEEPLRVNARTVARAA
;
A
#
# COMPACT_ATOMS: atom_id res chain seq x y z
N MET A 1 20.00 -16.39 -38.56
CA MET A 1 18.56 -16.33 -38.35
C MET A 1 18.24 -17.42 -37.32
N GLN A 2 18.20 -17.08 -36.07
CA GLN A 2 17.76 -17.98 -34.99
C GLN A 2 16.33 -17.58 -34.67
N GLU A 3 15.42 -18.53 -34.88
CA GLU A 3 14.01 -18.40 -34.50
C GLU A 3 13.90 -18.15 -33.01
N ALA A 4 13.33 -17.00 -32.66
CA ALA A 4 12.96 -16.70 -31.30
C ALA A 4 11.90 -17.73 -30.87
N ASN A 5 12.30 -18.56 -29.93
CA ASN A 5 11.47 -19.55 -29.26
C ASN A 5 10.23 -18.84 -28.72
N ALA A 6 9.07 -19.15 -29.25
CA ALA A 6 7.77 -18.74 -28.70
C ALA A 6 7.64 -19.44 -27.33
N ALA A 7 8.19 -18.80 -26.31
CA ALA A 7 8.06 -19.25 -24.92
C ALA A 7 6.59 -19.36 -24.59
N ASP A 8 6.20 -20.55 -24.26
CA ASP A 8 5.02 -21.08 -23.62
C ASP A 8 4.12 -19.98 -23.01
N GLN A 9 3.21 -19.47 -23.84
CA GLN A 9 2.11 -18.61 -23.36
C GLN A 9 1.02 -19.53 -22.83
N THR A 10 1.27 -20.15 -21.67
CA THR A 10 0.16 -20.61 -20.85
C THR A 10 -0.66 -19.36 -20.50
N PRO A 11 -1.92 -19.27 -20.93
CA PRO A 11 -2.73 -18.11 -20.62
C PRO A 11 -2.85 -18.07 -19.09
N PHE A 12 -2.25 -17.07 -18.46
CA PHE A 12 -2.38 -16.85 -17.02
C PHE A 12 -3.87 -16.84 -16.69
N SER A 13 -4.28 -17.75 -15.82
CA SER A 13 -5.66 -17.79 -15.32
C SER A 13 -5.99 -16.46 -14.64
N PRO A 14 -7.25 -16.00 -14.67
CA PRO A 14 -7.63 -14.77 -13.97
C PRO A 14 -7.38 -14.89 -12.48
N VAL A 15 -6.89 -13.83 -11.88
CA VAL A 15 -6.62 -13.74 -10.42
C VAL A 15 -7.20 -12.45 -9.84
N ILE A 16 -7.51 -12.48 -8.57
CA ILE A 16 -7.96 -11.32 -7.80
C ILE A 16 -6.75 -10.78 -7.03
N GLY A 17 -6.48 -9.48 -7.18
CA GLY A 17 -5.54 -8.73 -6.36
C GLY A 17 -6.29 -7.86 -5.37
N VAL A 18 -5.84 -7.85 -4.12
CA VAL A 18 -6.35 -7.01 -3.03
C VAL A 18 -5.18 -6.27 -2.39
N ASP A 19 -5.29 -4.95 -2.27
CA ASP A 19 -4.33 -4.09 -1.60
C ASP A 19 -5.03 -3.41 -0.42
N ILE A 20 -4.56 -3.72 0.80
CA ILE A 20 -5.12 -3.22 2.06
C ILE A 20 -4.16 -2.21 2.65
N GLY A 21 -4.33 -0.94 2.34
CA GLY A 21 -3.50 0.13 2.87
C GLY A 21 -4.19 0.94 3.97
N GLY A 22 -3.39 1.66 4.77
CA GLY A 22 -3.91 2.54 5.82
C GLY A 22 -4.74 3.73 5.30
N THR A 23 -4.58 4.10 4.02
CA THR A 23 -5.30 5.23 3.39
C THR A 23 -6.31 4.76 2.36
N GLN A 24 -5.97 3.73 1.59
CA GLN A 24 -6.79 3.21 0.49
C GLN A 24 -6.84 1.70 0.51
N LEU A 25 -7.99 1.19 0.09
CA LEU A 25 -8.25 -0.22 -0.22
C LEU A 25 -8.46 -0.33 -1.72
N ARG A 26 -7.86 -1.32 -2.34
CA ARG A 26 -8.01 -1.58 -3.78
C ARG A 26 -8.23 -3.05 -4.01
N THR A 27 -9.13 -3.36 -4.95
CA THR A 27 -9.31 -4.71 -5.47
C THR A 27 -9.29 -4.66 -6.98
N ALA A 28 -8.79 -5.71 -7.60
CA ALA A 28 -8.69 -5.79 -9.05
C ALA A 28 -8.80 -7.23 -9.53
N VAL A 29 -9.26 -7.41 -10.75
CA VAL A 29 -9.15 -8.67 -11.47
C VAL A 29 -8.13 -8.51 -12.59
N LEU A 30 -7.18 -9.43 -12.65
CA LEU A 30 -6.14 -9.48 -13.67
C LEU A 30 -6.32 -10.74 -14.53
N LEU A 31 -6.12 -10.62 -15.83
CA LEU A 31 -6.10 -11.73 -16.76
C LEU A 31 -4.94 -11.55 -17.76
N GLY A 32 -4.03 -12.51 -17.81
CA GLY A 32 -2.87 -12.45 -18.69
C GLY A 32 -1.96 -11.24 -18.41
N GLY A 33 -1.85 -10.81 -17.15
CA GLY A 33 -1.10 -9.61 -16.74
C GLY A 33 -1.80 -8.28 -17.07
N GLN A 34 -3.01 -8.31 -17.61
CA GLN A 34 -3.81 -7.11 -17.91
C GLN A 34 -4.89 -6.91 -16.86
N LEU A 35 -5.06 -5.66 -16.46
CA LEU A 35 -6.13 -5.24 -15.56
C LEU A 35 -7.48 -5.32 -16.30
N ARG A 36 -8.45 -6.05 -15.74
CA ARG A 36 -9.81 -6.19 -16.28
C ARG A 36 -10.82 -5.32 -15.55
N SER A 37 -10.65 -5.20 -14.23
CA SER A 37 -11.47 -4.33 -13.40
C SER A 37 -10.65 -3.82 -12.24
N ARG A 38 -11.07 -2.70 -11.64
CA ARG A 38 -10.45 -2.14 -10.44
C ARG A 38 -11.47 -1.37 -9.63
N VAL A 39 -11.62 -1.73 -8.38
CA VAL A 39 -12.40 -1.01 -7.38
C VAL A 39 -11.44 -0.37 -6.38
N SER A 40 -11.60 0.91 -6.11
CA SER A 40 -10.77 1.64 -5.14
C SER A 40 -11.67 2.39 -4.17
N MET A 41 -11.32 2.39 -2.90
CA MET A 41 -12.05 3.12 -1.86
C MET A 41 -11.11 3.64 -0.79
N ILE A 42 -11.51 4.68 -0.09
CA ILE A 42 -10.76 5.19 1.06
C ILE A 42 -10.89 4.21 2.22
N THR A 43 -9.79 3.93 2.92
CA THR A 43 -9.81 3.07 4.12
C THR A 43 -10.71 3.67 5.20
N GLY A 44 -10.67 4.99 5.37
CA GLY A 44 -11.50 5.74 6.33
C GLY A 44 -10.90 5.78 7.74
N ALA A 45 -11.56 6.51 8.62
CA ALA A 45 -11.18 6.59 10.02
C ALA A 45 -11.51 5.27 10.74
N ASN A 46 -10.70 4.92 11.77
CA ASN A 46 -10.89 3.69 12.56
C ASN A 46 -11.00 2.40 11.71
N PRO A 47 -9.97 2.02 10.96
CA PRO A 47 -9.99 0.89 10.04
C PRO A 47 -9.84 -0.46 10.77
N THR A 48 -10.74 -0.77 11.70
CA THR A 48 -10.74 -2.08 12.39
C THR A 48 -11.13 -3.21 11.46
N PRO A 49 -10.74 -4.47 11.74
CA PRO A 49 -11.09 -5.61 10.90
C PRO A 49 -12.60 -5.73 10.63
N GLU A 50 -13.44 -5.48 11.64
CA GLU A 50 -14.89 -5.60 11.54
C GLU A 50 -15.48 -4.59 10.56
N ARG A 51 -14.87 -3.42 10.42
CA ARG A 51 -15.29 -2.37 9.46
C ARG A 51 -14.72 -2.61 8.07
N ILE A 52 -13.48 -3.06 7.99
CA ILE A 52 -12.74 -3.16 6.72
C ILE A 52 -13.07 -4.44 5.96
N LEU A 53 -13.13 -5.59 6.62
CA LEU A 53 -13.33 -6.89 5.96
C LEU A 53 -14.63 -6.95 5.14
N PRO A 54 -15.80 -6.52 5.65
CA PRO A 54 -17.02 -6.52 4.85
C PRO A 54 -16.95 -5.62 3.61
N ARG A 55 -16.18 -4.53 3.69
CA ARG A 55 -15.97 -3.61 2.55
C ARG A 55 -15.08 -4.22 1.49
N ILE A 56 -13.98 -4.89 1.91
CA ILE A 56 -13.09 -5.62 1.00
C ILE A 56 -13.86 -6.72 0.28
N LEU A 57 -14.63 -7.54 1.00
CA LEU A 57 -15.42 -8.62 0.40
C LEU A 57 -16.39 -8.08 -0.66
N ARG A 58 -17.09 -6.98 -0.37
CA ARG A 58 -17.96 -6.32 -1.36
C ARG A 58 -17.19 -5.79 -2.55
N ALA A 59 -16.01 -5.18 -2.33
CA ALA A 59 -15.19 -4.67 -3.42
C ALA A 59 -14.63 -5.79 -4.30
N ILE A 60 -14.32 -6.95 -3.74
CA ILE A 60 -13.94 -8.15 -4.52
C ILE A 60 -15.10 -8.59 -5.41
N GLU A 61 -16.31 -8.73 -4.85
CA GLU A 61 -17.48 -9.12 -5.63
C GLU A 61 -17.76 -8.12 -6.78
N GLN A 62 -17.69 -6.83 -6.48
CA GLN A 62 -17.84 -5.78 -7.48
C GLN A 62 -16.76 -5.89 -8.57
N ALA A 63 -15.49 -6.09 -8.20
CA ALA A 63 -14.40 -6.23 -9.16
C ALA A 63 -14.59 -7.47 -10.06
N ILE A 64 -15.08 -8.58 -9.52
CA ILE A 64 -15.39 -9.78 -10.28
C ILE A 64 -16.53 -9.52 -11.30
N ASP A 65 -17.59 -8.87 -10.86
CA ASP A 65 -18.74 -8.56 -11.71
C ASP A 65 -18.36 -7.60 -12.85
N GLU A 66 -17.59 -6.54 -12.55
CA GLU A 66 -17.08 -5.58 -13.53
C GLU A 66 -16.08 -6.19 -14.54
N ALA A 67 -15.34 -7.21 -14.10
CA ALA A 67 -14.40 -7.90 -15.00
C ALA A 67 -15.07 -8.72 -16.11
N HIS A 68 -16.36 -9.05 -15.94
CA HIS A 68 -17.11 -9.92 -16.85
C HIS A 68 -16.44 -11.27 -17.13
N ILE A 69 -15.76 -11.82 -16.12
CA ILE A 69 -15.06 -13.10 -16.20
C ILE A 69 -15.85 -14.17 -15.43
N PRO A 70 -16.01 -15.38 -15.98
CA PRO A 70 -16.67 -16.46 -15.27
C PRO A 70 -15.95 -16.78 -13.95
N ARG A 71 -16.67 -16.78 -12.82
CA ARG A 71 -16.12 -16.97 -11.47
C ARG A 71 -15.34 -18.29 -11.31
N ASN A 72 -15.76 -19.33 -12.01
CA ASN A 72 -15.12 -20.64 -11.99
C ASN A 72 -13.77 -20.69 -12.73
N THR A 73 -13.39 -19.62 -13.43
CA THR A 73 -12.08 -19.50 -14.08
C THR A 73 -11.04 -18.81 -13.19
N LEU A 74 -11.46 -18.19 -12.09
CA LEU A 74 -10.57 -17.53 -11.15
C LEU A 74 -9.65 -18.55 -10.46
N ALA A 75 -8.35 -18.28 -10.45
CA ALA A 75 -7.33 -19.21 -9.97
C ALA A 75 -6.90 -18.93 -8.51
N GLY A 76 -7.13 -17.72 -7.99
CA GLY A 76 -6.74 -17.39 -6.62
C GLY A 76 -6.90 -15.92 -6.29
N ILE A 77 -6.62 -15.62 -5.02
CA ILE A 77 -6.65 -14.27 -4.44
C ILE A 77 -5.27 -13.98 -3.86
N GLY A 78 -4.64 -12.89 -4.32
CA GLY A 78 -3.42 -12.35 -3.73
C GLY A 78 -3.76 -11.10 -2.92
N VAL A 79 -3.31 -11.03 -1.68
CA VAL A 79 -3.55 -9.92 -0.76
C VAL A 79 -2.22 -9.28 -0.39
N ALA A 80 -2.07 -8.00 -0.70
CA ALA A 80 -0.98 -7.16 -0.26
C ALA A 80 -1.44 -6.33 0.94
N MET A 81 -0.64 -6.26 2.00
CA MET A 81 -0.92 -5.39 3.14
C MET A 81 0.33 -5.10 3.98
N PRO A 82 0.33 -4.01 4.76
CA PRO A 82 1.46 -3.71 5.62
C PRO A 82 1.67 -4.79 6.69
N GLY A 83 2.93 -5.04 7.01
CA GLY A 83 3.33 -5.91 8.11
C GLY A 83 3.18 -5.24 9.49
N PRO A 84 3.48 -6.01 10.56
CA PRO A 84 4.00 -7.37 10.53
C PRO A 84 2.92 -8.43 10.24
N LEU A 85 3.30 -9.43 9.47
CA LEU A 85 2.44 -10.56 9.10
C LEU A 85 3.25 -11.86 8.95
N ASP A 86 2.59 -12.99 9.08
CA ASP A 86 3.15 -14.29 8.71
C ASP A 86 2.50 -14.76 7.39
N TYR A 87 3.23 -14.66 6.29
CA TYR A 87 2.76 -15.05 4.96
C TYR A 87 2.44 -16.55 4.85
N ARG A 88 3.03 -17.40 5.70
CA ARG A 88 2.81 -18.86 5.70
C ARG A 88 1.46 -19.23 6.29
N THR A 89 1.11 -18.61 7.42
CA THR A 89 -0.18 -18.82 8.10
C THR A 89 -1.25 -17.85 7.65
N GLY A 90 -0.88 -16.69 7.10
CA GLY A 90 -1.80 -15.62 6.72
C GLY A 90 -2.37 -14.86 7.92
N ILE A 91 -1.63 -14.84 9.02
CA ILE A 91 -1.98 -14.09 10.24
C ILE A 91 -1.32 -12.72 10.21
N ILE A 92 -2.09 -11.71 10.52
CA ILE A 92 -1.66 -10.31 10.60
C ILE A 92 -1.47 -9.92 12.06
N TYR A 93 -0.37 -9.22 12.37
CA TYR A 93 0.00 -8.85 13.74
C TYR A 93 0.09 -7.33 13.89
N SER A 94 -1.01 -6.67 14.23
CA SER A 94 -1.04 -5.24 14.63
C SER A 94 -0.26 -4.29 13.69
N PRO A 95 -0.61 -4.19 12.40
CA PRO A 95 0.05 -3.26 11.49
C PRO A 95 -0.07 -1.82 12.02
N PRO A 96 1.00 -1.02 12.03
CA PRO A 96 1.00 0.32 12.64
C PRO A 96 0.01 1.28 11.98
N ASN A 97 -0.29 1.08 10.69
CA ASN A 97 -1.20 1.92 9.91
C ASN A 97 -2.66 1.42 9.92
N LEU A 98 -2.95 0.34 10.63
CA LEU A 98 -4.27 -0.27 10.73
C LEU A 98 -4.58 -0.55 12.21
N PRO A 99 -5.01 0.46 12.98
CA PRO A 99 -5.33 0.29 14.40
C PRO A 99 -6.47 -0.72 14.60
N GLY A 100 -6.43 -1.45 15.71
CA GLY A 100 -7.42 -2.47 16.05
C GLY A 100 -7.20 -3.83 15.38
N TRP A 101 -6.21 -3.96 14.51
CA TRP A 101 -5.83 -5.23 13.89
C TRP A 101 -4.90 -6.03 14.80
N GLY A 102 -5.35 -6.60 15.85
CA GLY A 102 -4.55 -7.45 16.72
C GLY A 102 -3.96 -8.65 15.98
N GLN A 103 -4.31 -9.85 16.42
CA GLN A 103 -3.95 -11.08 15.71
C GLN A 103 -5.13 -11.52 14.84
N VAL A 104 -5.10 -11.22 13.53
CA VAL A 104 -6.20 -11.49 12.59
C VAL A 104 -5.82 -12.62 11.64
N PRO A 105 -6.51 -13.78 11.64
CA PRO A 105 -6.27 -14.87 10.69
C PRO A 105 -6.91 -14.57 9.33
N LEU A 106 -6.33 -13.61 8.61
CA LEU A 106 -6.92 -13.02 7.41
C LEU A 106 -7.13 -14.07 6.30
N ARG A 107 -6.18 -15.00 6.12
CA ARG A 107 -6.34 -16.09 5.14
C ARG A 107 -7.57 -16.93 5.42
N ASP A 108 -7.77 -17.34 6.67
CA ASP A 108 -8.91 -18.19 7.04
C ASP A 108 -10.23 -17.46 6.84
N ILE A 109 -10.27 -16.16 7.11
CA ILE A 109 -11.45 -15.34 6.86
C ILE A 109 -11.79 -15.32 5.36
N PHE A 110 -10.79 -15.14 4.48
CA PHE A 110 -11.05 -15.20 3.03
C PHE A 110 -11.47 -16.60 2.58
N LEU A 111 -10.86 -17.67 3.11
CA LEU A 111 -11.21 -19.05 2.78
C LEU A 111 -12.63 -19.46 3.25
N GLN A 112 -13.21 -18.76 4.22
CA GLN A 112 -14.62 -18.95 4.59
C GLN A 112 -15.60 -18.39 3.54
N HIS A 113 -15.16 -17.42 2.73
CA HIS A 113 -15.98 -16.77 1.70
C HIS A 113 -15.69 -17.26 0.28
N TYR A 114 -14.46 -17.73 0.04
CA TYR A 114 -14.00 -18.14 -1.30
C TYR A 114 -13.38 -19.53 -1.25
N THR A 115 -13.71 -20.36 -2.24
CA THR A 115 -13.09 -21.68 -2.45
C THR A 115 -11.78 -21.59 -3.25
N LEU A 116 -11.19 -20.41 -3.32
CA LEU A 116 -9.97 -20.11 -4.06
C LEU A 116 -8.75 -20.14 -3.14
N PRO A 117 -7.56 -20.52 -3.63
CA PRO A 117 -6.31 -20.31 -2.91
C PRO A 117 -6.11 -18.83 -2.54
N VAL A 118 -5.69 -18.56 -1.30
CA VAL A 118 -5.44 -17.20 -0.80
C VAL A 118 -3.98 -17.09 -0.38
N TYR A 119 -3.29 -16.09 -0.97
CA TYR A 119 -1.91 -15.75 -0.67
C TYR A 119 -1.87 -14.34 -0.07
N ILE A 120 -1.16 -14.19 1.04
CA ILE A 120 -1.00 -12.89 1.71
C ILE A 120 0.47 -12.59 1.78
N GLU A 121 0.85 -11.36 1.42
CA GLU A 121 2.22 -10.92 1.39
C GLU A 121 2.32 -9.45 1.83
N ASN A 122 3.51 -9.05 2.27
CA ASN A 122 3.83 -7.66 2.55
C ASN A 122 3.64 -6.79 1.29
N ASP A 123 3.11 -5.58 1.46
CA ASP A 123 2.82 -4.64 0.36
C ASP A 123 4.06 -4.25 -0.45
N ALA A 124 5.20 -4.00 0.20
CA ALA A 124 6.45 -3.68 -0.48
C ALA A 124 7.04 -4.89 -1.21
N HIS A 125 6.93 -6.11 -0.65
CA HIS A 125 7.30 -7.35 -1.34
C HIS A 125 6.42 -7.59 -2.57
N THR A 126 5.12 -7.38 -2.43
CA THR A 126 4.17 -7.51 -3.55
C THR A 126 4.46 -6.50 -4.65
N ALA A 127 4.80 -5.25 -4.28
CA ALA A 127 5.20 -4.24 -5.25
C ALA A 127 6.51 -4.61 -5.97
N ALA A 128 7.50 -5.14 -5.24
CA ALA A 128 8.74 -5.65 -5.83
C ALA A 128 8.48 -6.78 -6.84
N LEU A 129 7.58 -7.72 -6.50
CA LEU A 129 7.16 -8.78 -7.42
C LEU A 129 6.43 -8.21 -8.64
N GLY A 130 5.60 -7.19 -8.46
CA GLY A 130 4.91 -6.49 -9.55
C GLY A 130 5.90 -5.86 -10.54
N GLU A 131 6.89 -5.13 -10.03
CA GLU A 131 7.98 -4.55 -10.85
C GLU A 131 8.83 -5.61 -11.54
N TYR A 132 9.12 -6.70 -10.85
CA TYR A 132 9.87 -7.81 -11.41
C TYR A 132 9.15 -8.50 -12.57
N MET A 133 7.85 -8.75 -12.42
CA MET A 133 7.06 -9.51 -13.40
C MET A 133 6.54 -8.63 -14.55
N PHE A 134 6.13 -7.41 -14.26
CA PHE A 134 5.38 -6.57 -15.20
C PHE A 134 6.01 -5.18 -15.44
N GLY A 135 6.89 -4.72 -14.57
CA GLY A 135 7.48 -3.39 -14.59
C GLY A 135 8.92 -3.34 -15.05
N SER A 136 9.70 -2.46 -14.42
CA SER A 136 11.08 -2.14 -14.76
C SER A 136 12.07 -3.27 -14.44
N GLY A 137 11.70 -4.23 -13.59
CA GLY A 137 12.50 -5.41 -13.24
C GLY A 137 12.41 -6.59 -14.20
N ARG A 138 11.63 -6.47 -15.29
CA ARG A 138 11.46 -7.57 -16.26
C ARG A 138 12.80 -8.00 -16.88
N GLY A 139 13.04 -9.30 -16.84
CA GLY A 139 14.27 -9.91 -17.38
C GLY A 139 15.48 -9.84 -16.45
N CYS A 140 15.41 -9.17 -15.32
CA CYS A 140 16.44 -9.21 -14.29
C CYS A 140 16.36 -10.54 -13.51
N LYS A 141 17.48 -11.04 -13.02
CA LYS A 141 17.52 -12.15 -12.06
C LYS A 141 17.43 -11.66 -10.61
N ASN A 142 18.01 -10.49 -10.38
CA ASN A 142 18.10 -9.87 -9.07
C ASN A 142 17.53 -8.45 -9.13
N LEU A 143 16.74 -8.07 -8.14
CA LEU A 143 16.09 -6.77 -8.04
C LEU A 143 16.12 -6.32 -6.58
N VAL A 144 16.43 -5.06 -6.36
CA VAL A 144 16.13 -4.35 -5.11
C VAL A 144 15.09 -3.29 -5.42
N TYR A 145 13.98 -3.35 -4.74
CA TYR A 145 12.89 -2.39 -4.83
C TYR A 145 12.81 -1.56 -3.55
N LEU A 146 12.67 -0.27 -3.70
CA LEU A 146 12.42 0.66 -2.60
C LEU A 146 11.14 1.44 -2.89
N THR A 147 10.22 1.47 -1.95
CA THR A 147 9.08 2.37 -1.96
C THR A 147 9.30 3.48 -0.94
N ILE A 148 9.19 4.74 -1.40
CA ILE A 148 9.32 5.93 -0.56
C ILE A 148 7.98 6.65 -0.59
N SER A 149 7.27 6.61 0.54
CA SER A 149 5.92 7.18 0.70
C SER A 149 5.79 7.73 2.14
N THR A 150 4.71 7.45 2.83
CA THR A 150 4.55 7.75 4.28
C THR A 150 5.74 7.21 5.07
N GLY A 151 6.12 5.94 4.84
CA GLY A 151 7.34 5.30 5.30
C GLY A 151 8.28 4.97 4.14
N ILE A 152 9.28 4.12 4.42
CA ILE A 152 10.16 3.51 3.42
C ILE A 152 10.11 2.00 3.58
N GLY A 153 9.56 1.32 2.60
CA GLY A 153 9.55 -0.14 2.52
C GLY A 153 10.50 -0.65 1.44
N GLY A 154 10.66 -1.96 1.36
CA GLY A 154 11.48 -2.58 0.34
C GLY A 154 11.11 -4.01 0.02
N GLY A 155 11.66 -4.51 -1.08
CA GLY A 155 11.60 -5.90 -1.47
C GLY A 155 12.88 -6.27 -2.22
N VAL A 156 13.36 -7.48 -1.99
CA VAL A 156 14.57 -7.99 -2.63
C VAL A 156 14.27 -9.30 -3.35
N ILE A 157 14.63 -9.38 -4.61
CA ILE A 157 14.51 -10.61 -5.41
C ILE A 157 15.92 -11.09 -5.73
N ILE A 158 16.18 -12.36 -5.47
CA ILE A 158 17.46 -13.03 -5.75
C ILE A 158 17.15 -14.29 -6.56
N ASP A 159 17.83 -14.43 -7.71
CA ASP A 159 17.63 -15.55 -8.64
C ASP A 159 16.13 -15.80 -8.97
N GLY A 160 15.38 -14.72 -9.14
CA GLY A 160 13.97 -14.78 -9.50
C GLY A 160 13.02 -15.10 -8.34
N LYS A 161 13.49 -15.11 -7.10
CA LYS A 161 12.68 -15.39 -5.90
C LYS A 161 12.73 -14.22 -4.94
N ILE A 162 11.54 -13.89 -4.38
CA ILE A 162 11.46 -12.89 -3.31
C ILE A 162 12.23 -13.40 -2.07
N LEU A 163 12.99 -12.51 -1.46
CA LEU A 163 13.71 -12.79 -0.22
C LEU A 163 12.75 -12.55 0.97
N GLU A 164 12.16 -13.62 1.48
CA GLU A 164 11.22 -13.57 2.60
C GLU A 164 11.94 -13.55 3.96
N GLY A 165 13.15 -14.14 4.04
CA GLY A 165 13.86 -14.35 5.31
C GLY A 165 13.25 -15.46 6.17
N ALA A 166 13.81 -15.65 7.35
CA ALA A 166 13.40 -16.74 8.24
C ALA A 166 11.98 -16.55 8.79
N ASN A 167 11.58 -15.31 9.02
CA ASN A 167 10.30 -14.95 9.67
C ASN A 167 9.39 -14.07 8.79
N GLY A 168 9.66 -13.97 7.48
CA GLY A 168 8.88 -13.11 6.59
C GLY A 168 9.16 -11.61 6.72
N THR A 169 10.26 -11.23 7.36
CA THR A 169 10.63 -9.83 7.64
C THR A 169 11.94 -9.41 6.96
N ALA A 170 12.33 -10.09 5.88
CA ALA A 170 13.48 -9.65 5.11
C ALA A 170 13.15 -8.37 4.32
N ALA A 171 14.20 -7.68 3.89
CA ALA A 171 14.09 -6.48 3.06
C ALA A 171 13.35 -5.30 3.72
N GLU A 172 13.36 -5.22 5.04
CA GLU A 172 12.94 -4.01 5.80
C GLU A 172 13.98 -2.88 5.60
N LEU A 173 14.15 -2.47 4.32
CA LEU A 173 15.24 -1.59 3.89
C LEU A 173 15.14 -0.18 4.49
N GLY A 174 13.94 0.27 4.80
CA GLY A 174 13.70 1.55 5.49
C GLY A 174 14.27 1.59 6.90
N HIS A 175 14.46 0.42 7.51
CA HIS A 175 15.01 0.30 8.85
C HIS A 175 16.52 0.02 8.91
N MET A 176 17.20 0.11 7.78
CA MET A 176 18.68 0.14 7.76
C MET A 176 19.17 1.40 8.47
N SER A 177 20.07 1.24 9.43
CA SER A 177 20.74 2.36 10.11
C SER A 177 21.76 3.00 9.16
N ILE A 178 21.52 4.23 8.73
CA ILE A 178 22.45 5.02 7.90
C ILE A 178 23.12 6.14 8.70
N ASP A 179 22.61 6.43 9.89
CA ASP A 179 23.23 7.32 10.87
C ASP A 179 23.13 6.70 12.26
N TRP A 180 24.13 5.98 12.68
CA TRP A 180 24.13 5.28 13.96
C TRP A 180 24.16 6.21 15.19
N HIS A 181 24.50 7.51 15.02
CA HIS A 181 24.36 8.56 16.02
C HIS A 181 23.06 9.34 15.89
N GLY A 182 22.22 9.01 14.92
CA GLY A 182 20.98 9.69 14.63
C GLY A 182 19.88 9.44 15.67
N GLN A 183 18.71 9.93 15.38
CA GLN A 183 17.54 9.81 16.25
C GLN A 183 16.99 8.37 16.27
N ARG A 184 16.27 8.05 17.35
CA ARG A 184 15.66 6.74 17.52
C ARG A 184 14.43 6.60 16.64
N CYS A 185 14.40 5.56 15.82
CA CYS A 185 13.25 5.18 15.01
C CYS A 185 12.17 4.49 15.84
N SER A 186 10.92 4.54 15.37
CA SER A 186 9.78 3.83 15.99
C SER A 186 9.98 2.31 16.10
N CYS A 187 10.78 1.71 15.19
CA CYS A 187 11.15 0.30 15.26
C CYS A 187 12.11 -0.04 16.41
N GLY A 188 12.65 0.98 17.13
CA GLY A 188 13.60 0.84 18.22
C GLY A 188 15.06 1.00 17.81
N ASN A 189 15.38 0.98 16.51
CA ASN A 189 16.73 1.16 15.98
C ASN A 189 17.14 2.64 15.93
N MET A 190 18.43 2.92 15.71
CA MET A 190 18.97 4.27 15.61
C MET A 190 19.24 4.65 14.16
N GLY A 191 18.83 5.87 13.76
CA GLY A 191 19.18 6.47 12.48
C GLY A 191 18.72 5.70 11.25
N CYS A 192 17.55 5.11 11.30
CA CYS A 192 16.94 4.41 10.16
C CYS A 192 16.75 5.34 8.96
N LEU A 193 16.93 4.83 7.77
CA LEU A 193 16.67 5.54 6.51
C LEU A 193 15.24 6.13 6.49
N GLU A 194 14.25 5.39 6.91
CA GLU A 194 12.85 5.84 6.99
C GLU A 194 12.70 7.04 7.93
N TYR A 195 13.33 7.00 9.11
CA TYR A 195 13.27 8.12 10.05
C TYR A 195 13.86 9.42 9.47
N LEU A 196 14.85 9.30 8.58
CA LEU A 196 15.57 10.43 8.01
C LEU A 196 14.98 10.95 6.69
N ALA A 197 14.36 10.08 5.88
CA ALA A 197 14.05 10.42 4.49
C ALA A 197 12.65 10.02 4.01
N SER A 198 11.78 9.51 4.89
CA SER A 198 10.39 9.20 4.50
C SER A 198 9.52 10.46 4.38
N GLY A 199 8.32 10.31 3.83
CA GLY A 199 7.33 11.39 3.79
C GLY A 199 6.99 11.93 5.18
N THR A 200 6.85 11.06 6.19
CA THR A 200 6.65 11.49 7.58
C THR A 200 7.88 12.20 8.14
N ALA A 201 9.09 11.79 7.77
CA ALA A 201 10.32 12.46 8.17
C ALA A 201 10.40 13.88 7.59
N ILE A 202 10.09 14.03 6.30
CA ILE A 202 10.05 15.34 5.62
C ILE A 202 9.02 16.25 6.29
N ALA A 203 7.81 15.74 6.56
CA ALA A 203 6.77 16.52 7.24
C ALA A 203 7.21 16.93 8.66
N ARG A 204 7.84 16.03 9.41
CA ARG A 204 8.37 16.33 10.74
C ARG A 204 9.42 17.44 10.69
N MET A 205 10.42 17.31 9.84
CA MET A 205 11.48 18.32 9.69
C MET A 205 10.93 19.70 9.27
N ALA A 206 9.93 19.71 8.39
CA ALA A 206 9.27 20.96 7.98
C ALA A 206 8.53 21.62 9.15
N ASN A 207 7.79 20.83 9.95
CA ASN A 207 7.07 21.36 11.10
C ASN A 207 8.02 21.82 12.23
N GLU A 208 9.15 21.13 12.44
CA GLU A 208 10.22 21.56 13.34
C GLU A 208 10.81 22.92 12.89
N ALA A 209 11.16 23.07 11.61
CA ALA A 209 11.66 24.32 11.06
C ALA A 209 10.67 25.49 11.21
N ILE A 210 9.37 25.23 11.01
CA ILE A 210 8.30 26.22 11.21
C ILE A 210 8.24 26.62 12.70
N ALA A 211 8.30 25.67 13.62
CA ALA A 211 8.28 25.94 15.06
C ALA A 211 9.49 26.77 15.53
N ASP A 212 10.65 26.58 14.89
CA ASP A 212 11.87 27.35 15.12
C ASP A 212 11.88 28.73 14.43
N GLY A 213 10.76 29.15 13.83
CA GLY A 213 10.63 30.44 13.13
C GLY A 213 11.26 30.46 11.74
N GLN A 214 11.71 29.32 11.24
CA GLN A 214 12.16 29.11 9.87
C GLN A 214 11.00 28.56 9.05
N GLY A 215 10.93 28.85 7.77
CA GLY A 215 9.88 28.26 6.91
C GLY A 215 8.54 29.02 6.90
N ALA A 216 8.54 30.32 7.18
CA ALA A 216 7.32 31.15 7.07
C ALA A 216 6.67 31.08 5.68
N GLU A 217 7.49 30.98 4.63
CA GLU A 217 7.01 30.82 3.25
C GLU A 217 6.30 29.47 3.04
N LEU A 218 6.81 28.39 3.63
CA LEU A 218 6.20 27.07 3.57
C LEU A 218 4.84 27.07 4.29
N LEU A 219 4.74 27.72 5.43
CA LEU A 219 3.48 27.87 6.17
C LEU A 219 2.46 28.69 5.37
N ALA A 220 2.89 29.80 4.76
CA ALA A 220 2.04 30.62 3.90
C ALA A 220 1.54 29.83 2.67
N PHE A 221 2.42 29.06 2.06
CA PHE A 221 2.06 28.17 0.94
C PHE A 221 1.06 27.09 1.39
N ALA A 222 1.29 26.44 2.53
CA ALA A 222 0.37 25.44 3.10
C ALA A 222 -1.02 26.04 3.34
N SER A 223 -1.10 27.24 3.90
CA SER A 223 -2.35 27.96 4.13
C SER A 223 -3.10 28.24 2.83
N THR A 224 -2.39 28.64 1.78
CA THR A 224 -2.97 28.88 0.45
C THR A 224 -3.53 27.58 -0.17
N MET A 225 -2.83 26.46 -0.02
CA MET A 225 -3.25 25.17 -0.52
C MET A 225 -4.51 24.65 0.18
N LEU A 226 -4.67 24.92 1.48
CA LEU A 226 -5.88 24.55 2.24
C LEU A 226 -7.07 25.44 1.88
N ALA A 227 -6.83 26.73 1.63
CA ALA A 227 -7.89 27.66 1.20
C ALA A 227 -8.40 27.36 -0.22
N HIS A 228 -7.56 26.78 -1.07
CA HIS A 228 -7.90 26.39 -2.44
C HIS A 228 -7.46 24.95 -2.71
N PRO A 229 -8.22 23.93 -2.22
CA PRO A 229 -7.86 22.54 -2.49
C PRO A 229 -7.93 22.28 -3.99
N THR A 230 -6.77 22.30 -4.63
CA THR A 230 -6.68 21.90 -6.04
C THR A 230 -6.97 20.42 -6.11
N THR A 231 -8.02 20.04 -6.81
CA THR A 231 -8.26 18.66 -7.24
C THR A 231 -6.99 18.18 -7.95
N ALA A 232 -6.28 17.25 -7.35
CA ALA A 232 -5.02 16.77 -7.90
C ALA A 232 -5.26 16.14 -9.28
N PRO A 233 -4.48 16.48 -10.31
CA PRO A 233 -4.57 15.88 -11.63
C PRO A 233 -3.81 14.54 -11.68
N ASP A 234 -3.98 13.66 -10.71
CA ASP A 234 -3.23 12.39 -10.67
C ASP A 234 -4.13 11.20 -10.31
N GLN A 235 -5.26 11.18 -10.97
CA GLN A 235 -6.01 9.94 -11.17
C GLN A 235 -6.43 9.94 -12.63
N ALA A 236 -5.69 9.18 -13.45
CA ALA A 236 -6.17 8.81 -14.77
C ALA A 236 -7.58 8.27 -14.58
N ALA A 237 -8.55 9.02 -15.08
CA ALA A 237 -9.97 8.84 -14.83
C ALA A 237 -10.42 7.47 -15.35
N LEU A 238 -10.57 6.54 -14.42
CA LEU A 238 -11.57 5.50 -14.54
C LEU A 238 -12.87 6.06 -13.94
N PRO A 239 -14.05 5.74 -14.51
CA PRO A 239 -15.31 6.35 -14.13
C PRO A 239 -15.55 6.18 -12.62
N ALA A 240 -15.90 7.27 -11.96
CA ALA A 240 -16.27 7.29 -10.55
C ALA A 240 -17.48 6.36 -10.33
N VAL A 241 -17.29 5.35 -9.51
CA VAL A 241 -18.39 4.56 -8.97
C VAL A 241 -19.14 5.45 -8.00
N GLN A 242 -20.46 5.63 -8.22
CA GLN A 242 -21.34 6.35 -7.33
C GLN A 242 -21.30 5.72 -5.95
N GLU A 243 -20.94 6.50 -4.94
CA GLU A 243 -21.02 6.07 -3.55
C GLU A 243 -22.50 5.82 -3.18
N PRO A 244 -22.84 4.69 -2.56
CA PRO A 244 -24.14 4.58 -1.90
C PRO A 244 -24.17 5.51 -0.70
N GLU A 245 -25.34 6.13 -0.50
CA GLU A 245 -25.67 7.16 0.49
C GLU A 245 -24.94 7.08 1.82
N ALA A 246 -24.53 8.26 2.27
CA ALA A 246 -23.81 8.54 3.50
C ALA A 246 -24.32 7.74 4.71
N LEU A 247 -23.42 6.95 5.30
CA LEU A 247 -23.53 6.61 6.70
C LEU A 247 -23.15 7.87 7.50
N GLU A 248 -24.01 8.22 8.43
CA GLU A 248 -24.04 9.41 9.28
C GLU A 248 -22.65 9.94 9.66
N GLN A 249 -22.46 11.22 9.47
CA GLN A 249 -21.35 12.00 10.01
C GLN A 249 -21.45 11.95 11.53
N ASP A 250 -20.61 11.13 12.15
CA ASP A 250 -20.35 11.23 13.57
C ASP A 250 -19.55 12.52 13.80
N ASP A 251 -20.05 13.34 14.71
CA ASP A 251 -19.55 14.64 15.13
C ASP A 251 -18.03 14.68 15.27
N MET A 252 -17.40 15.44 14.40
CA MET A 252 -15.99 15.83 14.57
C MET A 252 -15.96 16.97 15.58
N ASP A 253 -15.34 16.71 16.71
CA ASP A 253 -14.98 17.72 17.69
C ASP A 253 -14.05 18.76 17.01
N ASP A 254 -14.59 19.99 16.84
CA ASP A 254 -13.90 21.13 16.24
C ASP A 254 -12.86 21.76 17.19
N GLY A 255 -11.99 20.94 17.77
CA GLY A 255 -10.77 21.44 18.37
C GLY A 255 -9.83 21.96 17.28
N GLU A 256 -9.55 23.26 17.24
CA GLU A 256 -8.54 23.86 16.36
C GLU A 256 -7.16 23.19 16.57
N GLU A 257 -6.88 22.12 15.81
CA GLU A 257 -5.52 21.61 15.75
C GLU A 257 -4.63 22.64 15.03
N PRO A 258 -3.42 22.91 15.53
CA PRO A 258 -2.50 23.82 14.87
C PRO A 258 -2.19 23.31 13.45
N LEU A 259 -2.15 24.23 12.48
CA LEU A 259 -1.87 23.95 11.07
C LEU A 259 -0.58 23.13 10.95
N ARG A 260 -0.69 21.89 10.48
CA ARG A 260 0.46 20.99 10.26
C ARG A 260 0.73 20.84 8.76
N VAL A 261 2.00 20.90 8.42
CA VAL A 261 2.48 20.69 7.06
C VAL A 261 2.78 19.21 6.83
N ASN A 262 2.31 18.66 5.71
CA ASN A 262 2.62 17.28 5.32
C ASN A 262 3.64 17.24 4.16
N ALA A 263 4.20 16.06 3.90
CA ALA A 263 5.24 15.88 2.88
C ALA A 263 4.80 16.32 1.46
N ARG A 264 3.54 16.13 1.10
CA ARG A 264 3.00 16.56 -0.20
C ARG A 264 3.02 18.10 -0.33
N THR A 265 2.71 18.82 0.76
CA THR A 265 2.78 20.27 0.82
C THR A 265 4.23 20.75 0.64
N VAL A 266 5.18 20.11 1.34
CA VAL A 266 6.62 20.42 1.19
C VAL A 266 7.08 20.19 -0.23
N ALA A 267 6.76 19.05 -0.83
CA ALA A 267 7.16 18.71 -2.20
C ALA A 267 6.58 19.65 -3.28
N ARG A 268 5.44 20.31 -2.99
CA ARG A 268 4.85 21.28 -3.92
C ARG A 268 5.41 22.70 -3.75
N ALA A 269 6.04 22.99 -2.62
CA ALA A 269 6.64 24.28 -2.33
C ALA A 269 8.09 24.40 -2.82
N ALA A 270 8.77 23.26 -3.07
CA ALA A 270 10.13 23.17 -3.61
C ALA A 270 10.13 23.26 -5.14
#